data_75ad2e632d0a0daec81dfa6b518baaa2
#
_entry.id   75ad2e632d0a0daec81dfa6b518baaa2
#
_cell.length_a   1.000
_cell.length_b   1.000
_cell.length_c   1.000
_cell.angle_alpha   90.00
_cell.angle_beta   90.00
_cell.angle_gamma   90.00
#
_symmetry.space_group_name_H-M   'P 1'
#
loop_
_entity.id
_entity.type
_entity.pdbx_description
1 polymer ?
#
loop_
_entity_poly.entity_id
_entity_poly.type
_entity_poly.pdbx_seq_one_letter_code
_entity_poly.pdbx_strand_id
1 'polypeptide(L)'
;MSLFQIHSLSRPGLQPVTLSLAAGECLGISGPSGAGKSLLLRSLADLDPHQGSMLLDGSDSQSLSPCQWRRQVMLLPAESQWWLERMGDHFAGFTMDAGLLDSLGLTGAMLAQPVARLSTGERQRFAILRLLLHRPRVLLLDEPTASLDPARVERVEALLAGYCRDRGAAMIWVGHDPQQLQRMASQQCVMRDGVLECDS
;
A
#
# COMPACT_ATOMS: atom_id res chain seq x y z
N MET A 1 -18.99 -4.10 -9.52
CA MET A 1 -18.53 -2.80 -10.10
C MET A 1 -17.09 -2.60 -9.68
N SER A 2 -16.23 -2.17 -10.62
CA SER A 2 -14.82 -1.90 -10.31
C SER A 2 -14.70 -0.65 -9.44
N LEU A 3 -13.93 -0.74 -8.34
CA LEU A 3 -13.59 0.38 -7.48
C LEU A 3 -12.48 1.23 -8.10
N PHE A 4 -11.43 0.57 -8.61
CA PHE A 4 -10.24 1.21 -9.14
C PHE A 4 -9.96 0.67 -10.54
N GLN A 5 -9.82 1.55 -11.52
CA GLN A 5 -9.58 1.21 -12.91
C GLN A 5 -8.37 1.96 -13.44
N ILE A 6 -7.56 1.28 -14.21
CA ILE A 6 -6.32 1.78 -14.80
C ILE A 6 -6.37 1.48 -16.28
N HIS A 7 -6.18 2.49 -17.12
CA HIS A 7 -6.22 2.39 -18.57
C HIS A 7 -4.91 2.87 -19.18
N SER A 8 -4.16 1.93 -19.75
CA SER A 8 -2.91 2.17 -20.48
C SER A 8 -1.90 3.05 -19.74
N LEU A 9 -1.81 2.87 -18.41
CA LEU A 9 -0.86 3.61 -17.57
C LEU A 9 0.56 3.24 -17.98
N SER A 10 1.36 4.22 -18.39
CA SER A 10 2.72 3.99 -18.86
C SER A 10 3.65 5.15 -18.51
N ARG A 11 4.95 4.86 -18.47
CA ARG A 11 6.04 5.83 -18.30
C ARG A 11 7.36 5.20 -18.75
N PRO A 12 8.47 5.95 -18.84
CA PRO A 12 9.78 5.35 -19.06
C PRO A 12 10.09 4.26 -18.03
N GLY A 13 10.37 3.04 -18.52
CA GLY A 13 10.61 1.85 -17.68
C GLY A 13 9.33 1.08 -17.26
N LEU A 14 8.14 1.49 -17.74
CA LEU A 14 6.88 0.78 -17.52
C LEU A 14 6.06 0.75 -18.82
N GLN A 15 5.79 -0.44 -19.32
CA GLN A 15 4.89 -0.66 -20.46
C GLN A 15 3.44 -0.37 -20.06
N PRO A 16 2.54 -0.10 -21.04
CA PRO A 16 1.15 0.22 -20.74
C PRO A 16 0.45 -0.86 -19.91
N VAL A 17 -0.01 -0.48 -18.72
CA VAL A 17 -0.75 -1.34 -17.79
C VAL A 17 -2.24 -0.98 -17.85
N THR A 18 -3.07 -2.01 -18.04
CA THR A 18 -4.53 -1.90 -17.94
C THR A 18 -5.02 -2.98 -16.98
N LEU A 19 -5.67 -2.56 -15.90
CA LEU A 19 -6.26 -3.47 -14.91
C LEU A 19 -7.42 -2.81 -14.17
N SER A 20 -8.21 -3.63 -13.50
CA SER A 20 -9.30 -3.14 -12.65
C SER A 20 -9.39 -3.97 -11.36
N LEU A 21 -9.75 -3.31 -10.27
CA LEU A 21 -9.97 -3.94 -8.96
C LEU A 21 -11.35 -3.60 -8.45
N ALA A 22 -12.05 -4.58 -7.94
CA ALA A 22 -13.31 -4.37 -7.21
C ALA A 22 -13.03 -4.01 -5.74
N ALA A 23 -14.07 -3.56 -5.05
CA ALA A 23 -14.02 -3.35 -3.61
C ALA A 23 -13.74 -4.68 -2.88
N GLY A 24 -12.82 -4.66 -1.93
CA GLY A 24 -12.38 -5.84 -1.19
C GLY A 24 -11.31 -6.68 -1.90
N GLU A 25 -10.98 -6.41 -3.15
CA GLU A 25 -9.98 -7.18 -3.89
C GLU A 25 -8.55 -6.81 -3.51
N CYS A 26 -7.69 -7.82 -3.57
CA CYS A 26 -6.24 -7.70 -3.46
C CYS A 26 -5.57 -8.26 -4.73
N LEU A 27 -4.80 -7.40 -5.41
CA LEU A 27 -3.91 -7.80 -6.49
C LEU A 27 -2.50 -8.04 -5.94
N GLY A 28 -1.98 -9.25 -6.06
CA GLY A 28 -0.60 -9.59 -5.75
C GLY A 28 0.32 -9.34 -6.94
N ILE A 29 1.43 -8.66 -6.73
CA ILE A 29 2.45 -8.45 -7.76
C ILE A 29 3.78 -8.99 -7.28
N SER A 30 4.32 -9.94 -8.03
CA SER A 30 5.68 -10.48 -7.84
C SER A 30 6.60 -10.04 -8.98
N GLY A 31 7.87 -10.42 -8.89
CA GLY A 31 8.85 -10.19 -9.94
C GLY A 31 10.23 -9.80 -9.39
N PRO A 32 11.30 -9.87 -10.21
CA PRO A 32 12.65 -9.59 -9.78
C PRO A 32 12.83 -8.12 -9.31
N SER A 33 13.92 -7.87 -8.57
CA SER A 33 14.32 -6.51 -8.22
C SER A 33 14.60 -5.70 -9.50
N GLY A 34 14.17 -4.44 -9.53
CA GLY A 34 14.31 -3.59 -10.72
C GLY A 34 13.28 -3.82 -11.84
N ALA A 35 12.36 -4.78 -11.71
CA ALA A 35 11.37 -5.09 -12.76
C ALA A 35 10.34 -3.97 -13.00
N GLY A 36 10.26 -2.94 -12.17
CA GLY A 36 9.31 -1.83 -12.33
C GLY A 36 8.15 -1.81 -11.32
N LYS A 37 8.11 -2.73 -10.34
CA LYS A 37 7.02 -2.81 -9.35
C LYS A 37 6.79 -1.49 -8.60
N SER A 38 7.83 -0.92 -8.01
CA SER A 38 7.75 0.36 -7.30
C SER A 38 7.46 1.53 -8.25
N LEU A 39 7.89 1.47 -9.53
CA LEU A 39 7.53 2.47 -10.54
C LEU A 39 6.03 2.46 -10.80
N LEU A 40 5.43 1.27 -10.92
CA LEU A 40 3.98 1.12 -11.06
C LEU A 40 3.26 1.72 -9.86
N LEU A 41 3.61 1.31 -8.62
CA LEU A 41 2.95 1.82 -7.41
C LEU A 41 3.07 3.34 -7.28
N ARG A 42 4.23 3.93 -7.60
CA ARG A 42 4.44 5.38 -7.57
C ARG A 42 3.59 6.10 -8.61
N SER A 43 3.45 5.52 -9.82
CA SER A 43 2.59 6.08 -10.86
C SER A 43 1.11 6.03 -10.47
N LEU A 44 0.66 4.93 -9.87
CA LEU A 44 -0.71 4.79 -9.36
C LEU A 44 -1.04 5.79 -8.25
N ALA A 45 -0.05 6.10 -7.40
CA ALA A 45 -0.17 7.13 -6.37
C ALA A 45 -0.03 8.56 -6.90
N ASP A 46 0.13 8.76 -8.21
CA ASP A 46 0.39 10.08 -8.84
C ASP A 46 1.60 10.81 -8.21
N LEU A 47 2.66 10.06 -7.90
CA LEU A 47 3.91 10.59 -7.37
C LEU A 47 4.92 10.90 -8.47
N ASP A 48 4.77 10.27 -9.63
CA ASP A 48 5.66 10.43 -10.77
C ASP A 48 4.85 10.71 -12.04
N PRO A 49 5.39 11.47 -13.01
CA PRO A 49 4.75 11.70 -14.31
C PRO A 49 4.46 10.38 -15.03
N HIS A 50 3.26 10.26 -15.57
CA HIS A 50 2.79 9.09 -16.31
C HIS A 50 1.82 9.49 -17.42
N GLN A 51 1.54 8.57 -18.34
CA GLN A 51 0.49 8.63 -19.34
C GLN A 51 -0.62 7.64 -19.00
N GLY A 52 -1.75 7.73 -19.68
CA GLY A 52 -2.94 6.92 -19.40
C GLY A 52 -3.88 7.59 -18.41
N SER A 53 -4.90 6.87 -17.97
CA SER A 53 -5.90 7.39 -17.03
C SER A 53 -6.18 6.40 -15.90
N MET A 54 -6.59 6.94 -14.76
CA MET A 54 -6.99 6.18 -13.58
C MET A 54 -8.33 6.69 -13.08
N LEU A 55 -9.24 5.77 -12.78
CA LEU A 55 -10.54 6.09 -12.21
C LEU A 55 -10.70 5.44 -10.83
N LEU A 56 -11.23 6.20 -9.89
CA LEU A 56 -11.64 5.71 -8.58
C LEU A 56 -13.14 5.97 -8.39
N ASP A 57 -13.93 4.93 -8.17
CA ASP A 57 -15.40 5.00 -8.15
C ASP A 57 -15.98 5.72 -9.40
N GLY A 58 -15.39 5.48 -10.57
CA GLY A 58 -15.79 6.13 -11.82
C GLY A 58 -15.34 7.59 -11.98
N SER A 59 -14.69 8.18 -10.98
CA SER A 59 -14.15 9.54 -11.05
C SER A 59 -12.70 9.52 -11.54
N ASP A 60 -12.39 10.33 -12.57
CA ASP A 60 -11.04 10.41 -13.11
C ASP A 60 -10.07 11.07 -12.11
N SER A 61 -8.85 10.54 -12.01
CA SER A 61 -7.78 11.09 -11.18
C SER A 61 -7.49 12.57 -11.49
N GLN A 62 -7.60 12.97 -12.74
CA GLN A 62 -7.37 14.35 -13.19
C GLN A 62 -8.46 15.32 -12.73
N SER A 63 -9.63 14.83 -12.31
CA SER A 63 -10.70 15.65 -11.73
C SER A 63 -10.44 16.04 -10.27
N LEU A 64 -9.44 15.43 -9.65
CA LEU A 64 -9.04 15.67 -8.26
C LEU A 64 -7.69 16.39 -8.21
N SER A 65 -7.49 17.19 -7.15
CA SER A 65 -6.14 17.68 -6.88
C SER A 65 -5.21 16.50 -6.51
N PRO A 66 -3.89 16.59 -6.80
CA PRO A 66 -2.94 15.53 -6.43
C PRO A 66 -2.98 15.16 -4.94
N CYS A 67 -3.22 16.12 -4.06
CA CYS A 67 -3.37 15.86 -2.63
C CYS A 67 -4.65 15.07 -2.29
N GLN A 68 -5.74 15.34 -2.99
CA GLN A 68 -7.00 14.60 -2.81
C GLN A 68 -6.86 13.16 -3.33
N TRP A 69 -6.21 12.98 -4.49
CA TRP A 69 -5.92 11.66 -5.03
C TRP A 69 -5.08 10.83 -4.07
N ARG A 70 -3.93 11.37 -3.62
CA ARG A 70 -2.99 10.67 -2.73
C ARG A 70 -3.54 10.35 -1.34
N ARG A 71 -4.63 11.00 -0.93
CA ARG A 71 -5.36 10.60 0.29
C ARG A 71 -6.25 9.40 0.09
N GLN A 72 -6.68 9.14 -1.14
CA GLN A 72 -7.56 8.03 -1.47
C GLN A 72 -6.78 6.82 -2.00
N VAL A 73 -5.72 7.07 -2.77
CA VAL A 73 -4.81 6.05 -3.32
C VAL A 73 -3.45 6.23 -2.66
N MET A 74 -3.20 5.49 -1.58
CA MET A 74 -2.04 5.71 -0.72
C MET A 74 -0.97 4.64 -0.91
N LEU A 75 0.26 5.10 -1.05
CA LEU A 75 1.45 4.25 -1.11
C LEU A 75 2.07 4.09 0.27
N LEU A 76 2.27 2.83 0.67
CA LEU A 76 3.22 2.41 1.69
C LEU A 76 4.48 1.94 0.98
N PRO A 77 5.56 2.74 0.96
CA PRO A 77 6.82 2.32 0.34
C PRO A 77 7.54 1.26 1.19
N ALA A 78 8.42 0.48 0.59
CA ALA A 78 9.22 -0.53 1.28
C ALA A 78 10.02 0.08 2.45
N GLU A 79 10.54 1.28 2.26
CA GLU A 79 11.19 2.06 3.31
C GLU A 79 10.41 3.34 3.60
N SER A 80 9.70 3.36 4.72
CA SER A 80 8.93 4.53 5.15
C SER A 80 9.82 5.61 5.76
N GLN A 81 9.60 6.85 5.33
CA GLN A 81 10.35 8.01 5.82
C GLN A 81 9.73 8.63 7.06
N TRP A 82 10.60 9.07 7.98
CA TRP A 82 10.26 9.70 9.25
C TRP A 82 11.12 10.94 9.39
N TRP A 83 10.48 12.13 9.49
CA TRP A 83 11.16 13.44 9.45
C TRP A 83 11.07 14.22 10.76
N LEU A 84 10.30 13.72 11.74
CA LEU A 84 10.21 14.29 13.09
C LEU A 84 10.96 13.38 14.06
N GLU A 85 11.44 13.94 15.16
CA GLU A 85 12.27 13.22 16.12
C GLU A 85 11.51 12.11 16.84
N ARG A 86 10.27 12.43 17.31
CA ARG A 86 9.46 11.48 18.06
C ARG A 86 8.42 10.83 17.17
N MET A 87 8.19 9.54 17.39
CA MET A 87 7.21 8.79 16.60
C MET A 87 5.80 9.39 16.70
N GLY A 88 5.36 9.81 17.89
CA GLY A 88 4.03 10.38 18.11
C GLY A 88 3.75 11.66 17.35
N ASP A 89 4.78 12.48 17.08
CA ASP A 89 4.62 13.75 16.38
C ASP A 89 4.14 13.57 14.94
N HIS A 90 4.44 12.41 14.33
CA HIS A 90 3.95 12.03 12.99
C HIS A 90 2.45 11.72 12.96
N PHE A 91 1.81 11.62 14.10
CA PHE A 91 0.39 11.30 14.25
C PHE A 91 -0.41 12.47 14.82
N ALA A 92 0.18 13.67 14.84
CA ALA A 92 -0.53 14.88 15.28
C ALA A 92 -1.82 15.08 14.45
N GLY A 93 -2.95 15.29 15.14
CA GLY A 93 -4.26 15.43 14.50
C GLY A 93 -5.05 14.14 14.31
N PHE A 94 -4.46 12.98 14.62
CA PHE A 94 -5.18 11.71 14.63
C PHE A 94 -5.60 11.30 16.05
N THR A 95 -6.81 10.79 16.18
CA THR A 95 -7.21 10.08 17.40
C THR A 95 -6.66 8.67 17.35
N MET A 96 -5.79 8.30 18.30
CA MET A 96 -5.24 6.96 18.40
C MET A 96 -6.29 5.98 18.89
N ASP A 97 -6.52 4.95 18.09
CA ASP A 97 -7.32 3.79 18.48
C ASP A 97 -6.40 2.75 19.14
N ALA A 98 -6.66 2.45 20.40
CA ALA A 98 -5.88 1.47 21.16
C ALA A 98 -5.99 0.06 20.55
N GLY A 99 -7.14 -0.30 19.99
CA GLY A 99 -7.33 -1.58 19.31
C GLY A 99 -6.50 -1.70 18.04
N LEU A 100 -6.38 -0.62 17.27
CA LEU A 100 -5.54 -0.59 16.07
C LEU A 100 -4.04 -0.66 16.42
N LEU A 101 -3.61 0.01 17.50
CA LEU A 101 -2.24 -0.12 18.02
C LEU A 101 -1.95 -1.57 18.43
N ASP A 102 -2.84 -2.18 19.20
CA ASP A 102 -2.68 -3.56 19.68
C ASP A 102 -2.65 -4.57 18.51
N SER A 103 -3.52 -4.41 17.51
CA SER A 103 -3.54 -5.24 16.31
C SER A 103 -2.19 -5.24 15.58
N LEU A 104 -1.46 -4.13 15.62
CA LEU A 104 -0.12 -3.99 15.09
C LEU A 104 0.98 -4.38 16.10
N GLY A 105 0.63 -4.78 17.33
CA GLY A 105 1.58 -5.05 18.41
C GLY A 105 2.40 -3.80 18.77
N LEU A 106 1.77 -2.64 18.74
CA LEU A 106 2.32 -1.34 19.13
C LEU A 106 1.71 -0.91 20.46
N THR A 107 2.42 -0.08 21.20
CA THR A 107 1.92 0.47 22.47
C THR A 107 1.97 2.00 22.44
N GLY A 108 1.09 2.63 23.24
CA GLY A 108 1.10 4.09 23.40
C GLY A 108 2.44 4.64 23.90
N ALA A 109 3.18 3.88 24.70
CA ALA A 109 4.50 4.28 25.18
C ALA A 109 5.54 4.41 24.06
N MET A 110 5.39 3.65 22.97
CA MET A 110 6.28 3.72 21.80
C MET A 110 6.12 5.05 21.05
N LEU A 111 4.96 5.69 21.11
CA LEU A 111 4.74 7.00 20.49
C LEU A 111 5.63 8.09 21.11
N ALA A 112 5.97 7.97 22.39
CA ALA A 112 6.86 8.92 23.06
C ALA A 112 8.35 8.72 22.73
N GLN A 113 8.70 7.63 22.06
CA GLN A 113 10.10 7.30 21.76
C GLN A 113 10.62 8.07 20.54
N PRO A 114 11.92 8.39 20.54
CA PRO A 114 12.60 8.84 19.31
C PRO A 114 12.53 7.76 18.22
N VAL A 115 12.26 8.17 16.98
CA VAL A 115 12.20 7.27 15.82
C VAL A 115 13.45 6.40 15.68
N ALA A 116 14.64 6.98 15.98
CA ALA A 116 15.92 6.29 15.90
C ALA A 116 16.07 5.11 16.90
N ARG A 117 15.24 5.05 17.95
CA ARG A 117 15.25 3.94 18.92
C ARG A 117 14.35 2.79 18.55
N LEU A 118 13.45 3.01 17.58
CA LEU A 118 12.54 1.97 17.11
C LEU A 118 13.24 1.06 16.10
N SER A 119 12.98 -0.23 16.20
CA SER A 119 13.43 -1.23 15.22
C SER A 119 12.79 -0.98 13.85
N THR A 120 13.36 -1.55 12.79
CA THR A 120 12.82 -1.46 11.44
C THR A 120 11.39 -2.01 11.37
N GLY A 121 11.13 -3.15 12.02
CA GLY A 121 9.79 -3.73 12.06
C GLY A 121 8.77 -2.89 12.85
N GLU A 122 9.19 -2.18 13.90
CA GLU A 122 8.32 -1.23 14.61
C GLU A 122 8.00 -0.01 13.76
N ARG A 123 9.00 0.57 13.10
CA ARG A 123 8.79 1.67 12.15
C ARG A 123 7.86 1.25 11.01
N GLN A 124 8.01 0.04 10.47
CA GLN A 124 7.14 -0.47 9.42
C GLN A 124 5.68 -0.60 9.89
N ARG A 125 5.45 -1.12 11.10
CA ARG A 125 4.10 -1.21 11.67
C ARG A 125 3.49 0.16 11.97
N PHE A 126 4.28 1.14 12.41
CA PHE A 126 3.83 2.52 12.51
C PHE A 126 3.50 3.14 11.15
N ALA A 127 4.20 2.78 10.09
CA ALA A 127 3.88 3.23 8.74
C ALA A 127 2.54 2.65 8.25
N ILE A 128 2.26 1.39 8.55
CA ILE A 128 0.94 0.77 8.30
C ILE A 128 -0.14 1.48 9.13
N LEU A 129 0.10 1.75 10.41
CA LEU A 129 -0.81 2.53 11.24
C LEU A 129 -1.14 3.89 10.61
N ARG A 130 -0.11 4.63 10.20
CA ARG A 130 -0.27 5.94 9.54
C ARG A 130 -1.09 5.83 8.26
N LEU A 131 -0.83 4.83 7.42
CA LEU A 131 -1.61 4.56 6.22
C LEU A 131 -3.11 4.37 6.56
N LEU A 132 -3.43 3.48 7.50
CA LEU A 132 -4.81 3.12 7.84
C LEU A 132 -5.59 4.26 8.50
N LEU A 133 -4.92 5.13 9.26
CA LEU A 133 -5.54 6.32 9.88
C LEU A 133 -6.06 7.33 8.84
N HIS A 134 -5.47 7.38 7.66
CA HIS A 134 -5.96 8.21 6.56
C HIS A 134 -7.19 7.63 5.85
N ARG A 135 -7.54 6.38 6.13
CA ARG A 135 -8.71 5.68 5.57
C ARG A 135 -8.73 5.67 4.03
N PRO A 136 -7.65 5.25 3.37
CA PRO A 136 -7.60 5.23 1.91
C PRO A 136 -8.61 4.25 1.31
N ARG A 137 -9.02 4.52 0.07
CA ARG A 137 -9.86 3.63 -0.74
C ARG A 137 -9.02 2.58 -1.48
N VAL A 138 -7.76 2.90 -1.77
CA VAL A 138 -6.82 1.98 -2.41
C VAL A 138 -5.50 2.01 -1.62
N LEU A 139 -5.04 0.82 -1.22
CA LEU A 139 -3.76 0.61 -0.55
C LEU A 139 -2.75 0.09 -1.57
N LEU A 140 -1.68 0.82 -1.78
CA LEU A 140 -0.54 0.41 -2.60
C LEU A 140 0.59 0.04 -1.64
N LEU A 141 0.93 -1.25 -1.56
CA LEU A 141 1.82 -1.78 -0.53
C LEU A 141 3.08 -2.35 -1.19
N ASP A 142 4.23 -1.72 -0.93
CA ASP A 142 5.52 -2.16 -1.42
C ASP A 142 6.25 -2.92 -0.30
N GLU A 143 6.23 -4.24 -0.37
CA GLU A 143 6.85 -5.16 0.59
C GLU A 143 6.48 -4.87 2.07
N PRO A 144 5.19 -4.77 2.42
CA PRO A 144 4.75 -4.21 3.70
C PRO A 144 5.19 -5.02 4.92
N THR A 145 5.61 -6.27 4.74
CA THR A 145 5.97 -7.21 5.82
C THR A 145 7.42 -7.68 5.79
N ALA A 146 8.26 -7.18 4.88
CA ALA A 146 9.64 -7.67 4.69
C ALA A 146 10.53 -7.62 5.96
N SER A 147 10.23 -6.70 6.89
CA SER A 147 11.00 -6.53 8.14
C SER A 147 10.32 -7.12 9.37
N LEU A 148 9.32 -8.00 9.20
CA LEU A 148 8.52 -8.56 10.27
C LEU A 148 8.82 -10.05 10.49
N ASP A 149 8.70 -10.50 11.72
CA ASP A 149 8.70 -11.93 12.03
C ASP A 149 7.35 -12.60 11.63
N PRO A 150 7.32 -13.93 11.46
CA PRO A 150 6.14 -14.63 10.95
C PRO A 150 4.85 -14.35 11.72
N ALA A 151 4.90 -14.28 13.05
CA ALA A 151 3.70 -14.04 13.86
C ALA A 151 3.14 -12.61 13.65
N ARG A 152 4.00 -11.63 13.37
CA ARG A 152 3.59 -10.27 13.04
C ARG A 152 3.13 -10.14 11.60
N VAL A 153 3.70 -10.92 10.68
CA VAL A 153 3.23 -11.01 9.29
C VAL A 153 1.76 -11.39 9.26
N GLU A 154 1.38 -12.48 9.91
CA GLU A 154 -0.01 -12.97 9.96
C GLU A 154 -0.99 -11.92 10.52
N ARG A 155 -0.58 -11.20 11.58
CA ARG A 155 -1.42 -10.14 12.16
C ARG A 155 -1.63 -8.97 11.18
N VAL A 156 -0.58 -8.55 10.49
CA VAL A 156 -0.65 -7.48 9.48
C VAL A 156 -1.50 -7.91 8.29
N GLU A 157 -1.33 -9.14 7.81
CA GLU A 157 -2.17 -9.72 6.74
C GLU A 157 -3.65 -9.69 7.14
N ALA A 158 -3.99 -10.21 8.31
CA ALA A 158 -5.37 -10.23 8.81
C ALA A 158 -5.97 -8.83 8.96
N LEU A 159 -5.17 -7.88 9.48
CA LEU A 159 -5.59 -6.48 9.65
C LEU A 159 -5.88 -5.81 8.30
N LEU A 160 -4.99 -5.94 7.32
CA LEU A 160 -5.14 -5.32 6.01
C LEU A 160 -6.28 -5.95 5.21
N ALA A 161 -6.42 -7.28 5.25
CA ALA A 161 -7.55 -7.98 4.64
C ALA A 161 -8.89 -7.57 5.28
N GLY A 162 -8.93 -7.48 6.62
CA GLY A 162 -10.08 -6.98 7.37
C GLY A 162 -10.44 -5.55 6.96
N TYR A 163 -9.44 -4.67 6.91
CA TYR A 163 -9.65 -3.28 6.49
C TYR A 163 -10.27 -3.19 5.09
N CYS A 164 -9.75 -3.94 4.10
CA CYS A 164 -10.29 -3.93 2.74
C CYS A 164 -11.74 -4.41 2.70
N ARG A 165 -12.04 -5.51 3.40
CA ARG A 165 -13.40 -6.08 3.48
C ARG A 165 -14.39 -5.11 4.15
N ASP A 166 -14.01 -4.54 5.32
CA ASP A 166 -14.91 -3.75 6.14
C ASP A 166 -15.13 -2.34 5.58
N ARG A 167 -14.16 -1.81 4.83
CA ARG A 167 -14.21 -0.49 4.21
C ARG A 167 -14.54 -0.50 2.72
N GLY A 168 -14.61 -1.67 2.10
CA GLY A 168 -14.72 -1.79 0.65
C GLY A 168 -13.55 -1.15 -0.07
N ALA A 169 -12.35 -1.20 0.52
CA ALA A 169 -11.12 -0.72 -0.09
C ALA A 169 -10.51 -1.81 -0.99
N ALA A 170 -9.72 -1.42 -2.00
CA ALA A 170 -8.91 -2.35 -2.78
C ALA A 170 -7.45 -2.28 -2.34
N MET A 171 -6.68 -3.31 -2.68
CA MET A 171 -5.27 -3.40 -2.29
C MET A 171 -4.42 -3.92 -3.46
N ILE A 172 -3.26 -3.31 -3.68
CA ILE A 172 -2.20 -3.86 -4.51
C ILE A 172 -1.03 -4.19 -3.60
N TRP A 173 -0.65 -5.45 -3.54
CA TRP A 173 0.40 -5.98 -2.70
C TRP A 173 1.60 -6.42 -3.52
N VAL A 174 2.71 -5.72 -3.40
CA VAL A 174 3.99 -6.15 -3.95
C VAL A 174 4.72 -6.98 -2.91
N GLY A 175 5.17 -8.18 -3.29
CA GLY A 175 5.89 -9.08 -2.40
C GLY A 175 6.70 -10.12 -3.14
N HIS A 176 7.62 -10.77 -2.41
CA HIS A 176 8.50 -11.81 -2.94
C HIS A 176 8.13 -13.22 -2.46
N ASP A 177 7.33 -13.34 -1.41
CA ASP A 177 6.89 -14.63 -0.89
C ASP A 177 5.64 -15.13 -1.64
N PRO A 178 5.76 -16.21 -2.46
CA PRO A 178 4.62 -16.74 -3.20
C PRO A 178 3.50 -17.25 -2.31
N GLN A 179 3.83 -17.81 -1.13
CA GLN A 179 2.82 -18.32 -0.20
C GLN A 179 2.02 -17.16 0.42
N GLN A 180 2.67 -16.05 0.71
CA GLN A 180 2.01 -14.84 1.17
C GLN A 180 1.06 -14.27 0.12
N LEU A 181 1.53 -14.15 -1.13
CA LEU A 181 0.69 -13.68 -2.23
C LEU A 181 -0.50 -14.61 -2.48
N GLN A 182 -0.31 -15.93 -2.37
CA GLN A 182 -1.40 -16.90 -2.51
C GLN A 182 -2.47 -16.75 -1.41
N ARG A 183 -2.07 -16.39 -0.19
CA ARG A 183 -3.03 -16.17 0.92
C ARG A 183 -3.79 -14.85 0.78
N MET A 184 -3.10 -13.81 0.29
CA MET A 184 -3.61 -12.44 0.33
C MET A 184 -4.33 -12.01 -0.95
N ALA A 185 -3.86 -12.48 -2.11
CA ALA A 185 -4.29 -11.97 -3.40
C ALA A 185 -5.40 -12.83 -4.02
N SER A 186 -6.45 -12.19 -4.48
CA SER A 186 -7.49 -12.80 -5.31
C SER A 186 -7.04 -12.97 -6.78
N GLN A 187 -6.11 -12.13 -7.22
CA GLN A 187 -5.48 -12.18 -8.54
C GLN A 187 -3.98 -11.96 -8.38
N GLN A 188 -3.17 -12.65 -9.18
CA GLN A 188 -1.72 -12.51 -9.15
C GLN A 188 -1.19 -12.10 -10.51
N CYS A 189 -0.20 -11.23 -10.50
CA CYS A 189 0.54 -10.78 -11.68
C CYS A 189 2.03 -10.86 -11.43
N VAL A 190 2.79 -11.01 -12.51
CA VAL A 190 4.25 -10.98 -12.48
C VAL A 190 4.73 -9.75 -13.26
N MET A 191 5.60 -8.98 -12.65
CA MET A 191 6.28 -7.87 -13.32
C MET A 191 7.64 -8.31 -13.83
N ARG A 192 7.91 -8.12 -15.13
CA ARG A 192 9.20 -8.39 -15.76
C ARG A 192 9.54 -7.27 -16.73
N ASP A 193 10.70 -6.66 -16.57
CA ASP A 193 11.24 -5.62 -17.48
C ASP A 193 10.20 -4.52 -17.83
N GLY A 194 9.42 -4.09 -16.84
CA GLY A 194 8.37 -3.09 -17.00
C GLY A 194 7.06 -3.59 -17.61
N VAL A 195 6.92 -4.89 -17.86
CA VAL A 195 5.69 -5.53 -18.35
C VAL A 195 4.98 -6.22 -17.18
N LEU A 196 3.69 -5.94 -17.02
CA LEU A 196 2.84 -6.62 -16.04
C LEU A 196 2.05 -7.73 -16.74
N GLU A 197 2.30 -8.98 -16.37
CA GLU A 197 1.60 -10.17 -16.87
C GLU A 197 0.71 -10.74 -15.77
N CYS A 198 -0.59 -10.83 -16.01
CA CYS A 198 -1.55 -11.39 -15.06
C CYS A 198 -2.08 -12.73 -15.56
N ASP A 199 -2.16 -13.70 -14.67
CA ASP A 199 -2.80 -15.00 -14.97
C ASP A 199 -4.30 -14.74 -15.21
N SER A 200 -4.80 -15.35 -16.29
CA SER A 200 -6.19 -15.22 -16.75
C SER A 200 -7.13 -16.13 -15.98
#